data_b4cfa5603982356d0792020f9905069c
#
_entry.id   b4cfa5603982356d0792020f9905069c
#
_cell.length_a   1.000
_cell.length_b   1.000
_cell.length_c   1.000
_cell.angle_alpha   90.00
_cell.angle_beta   90.00
_cell.angle_gamma   90.00
#
_symmetry.space_group_name_H-M   'P 1'
#
loop_
_entity.id
_entity.type
_entity.pdbx_description
1 polymer ?
#
loop_
_entity_poly.entity_id
_entity_poly.type
_entity_poly.pdbx_seq_one_letter_code
_entity_poly.pdbx_strand_id
1 'polypeptide(L)'
;MSDLPRPLAGQTVLVTGATGGIGAAIVEQVVAEGAKALIHYSRDVQGAEQLLARIGGNGWTVQGDLSEDCGPDKLWHAALELAGGRIHGLVNNAGIRTEIPLDAPSLQWRAAWRREFQVNFFAAADLCREAVAHFRAQGGGRIINMASRAAQRGYAADALPYGSSKAALVNLTKSLARSVAAQGVVAVAIAPGWVRTDMAELVAFALRPSQVSLNGATLDVNGGSYIR
;
A
#
# COMPACT_ATOMS: atom_id res chain seq x y z
N MET A 1 23.25 -21.69 -10.43
CA MET A 1 22.35 -20.58 -10.03
C MET A 1 22.04 -20.81 -8.57
N SER A 2 22.53 -19.95 -7.68
CA SER A 2 22.40 -20.11 -6.23
C SER A 2 20.93 -20.10 -5.83
N ASP A 3 20.52 -21.08 -5.01
CA ASP A 3 19.22 -21.11 -4.33
C ASP A 3 19.13 -19.93 -3.37
N LEU A 4 18.84 -18.75 -3.89
CA LEU A 4 18.49 -17.61 -3.04
C LEU A 4 17.19 -17.95 -2.32
N PRO A 5 17.12 -17.73 -1.00
CA PRO A 5 15.90 -17.99 -0.26
C PRO A 5 14.75 -17.16 -0.85
N ARG A 6 13.63 -17.81 -1.13
CA ARG A 6 12.40 -17.17 -1.63
C ARG A 6 11.38 -17.03 -0.49
N PRO A 7 11.55 -16.06 0.40
CA PRO A 7 10.78 -15.96 1.64
C PRO A 7 9.29 -15.65 1.42
N LEU A 8 8.91 -15.21 0.22
CA LEU A 8 7.52 -14.98 -0.18
C LEU A 8 6.98 -16.05 -1.15
N ALA A 9 7.66 -17.20 -1.29
CA ALA A 9 7.18 -18.29 -2.13
C ALA A 9 5.77 -18.74 -1.71
N GLY A 10 4.87 -18.90 -2.71
CA GLY A 10 3.48 -19.28 -2.48
C GLY A 10 2.57 -18.15 -1.97
N GLN A 11 3.09 -16.94 -1.76
CA GLN A 11 2.29 -15.78 -1.39
C GLN A 11 1.73 -15.07 -2.62
N THR A 12 0.54 -14.49 -2.49
CA THR A 12 -0.04 -13.57 -3.47
C THR A 12 -0.23 -12.21 -2.81
N VAL A 13 0.29 -11.15 -3.42
CA VAL A 13 0.30 -9.79 -2.85
C VAL A 13 -0.41 -8.83 -3.79
N LEU A 14 -1.42 -8.12 -3.27
CA LEU A 14 -2.06 -7.00 -3.96
C LEU A 14 -1.27 -5.71 -3.68
N VAL A 15 -0.82 -5.04 -4.74
CA VAL A 15 -0.13 -3.74 -4.65
C VAL A 15 -0.96 -2.68 -5.35
N THR A 16 -1.48 -1.71 -4.60
CA THR A 16 -2.26 -0.62 -5.18
C THR A 16 -1.37 0.49 -5.76
N GLY A 17 -1.79 1.10 -6.90
CA GLY A 17 -0.99 2.11 -7.59
C GLY A 17 0.36 1.56 -8.06
N ALA A 18 0.35 0.34 -8.58
CA ALA A 18 1.55 -0.43 -8.88
C ALA A 18 2.32 0.05 -10.12
N THR A 19 1.71 0.85 -11.00
CA THR A 19 2.38 1.38 -12.21
C THR A 19 3.31 2.57 -11.91
N GLY A 20 3.18 3.21 -10.75
CA GLY A 20 4.08 4.28 -10.31
C GLY A 20 5.43 3.75 -9.81
N GLY A 21 6.47 4.61 -9.79
CA GLY A 21 7.84 4.23 -9.52
C GLY A 21 8.06 3.39 -8.24
N ILE A 22 7.46 3.77 -7.11
CA ILE A 22 7.54 3.00 -5.86
C ILE A 22 6.76 1.69 -5.98
N GLY A 23 5.53 1.75 -6.50
CA GLY A 23 4.68 0.58 -6.65
C GLY A 23 5.29 -0.47 -7.58
N ALA A 24 5.87 -0.05 -8.70
CA ALA A 24 6.55 -0.95 -9.63
C ALA A 24 7.77 -1.64 -8.97
N ALA A 25 8.58 -0.90 -8.25
CA ALA A 25 9.72 -1.47 -7.52
C ALA A 25 9.27 -2.48 -6.44
N ILE A 26 8.16 -2.20 -5.73
CA ILE A 26 7.58 -3.15 -4.77
C ILE A 26 7.15 -4.44 -5.47
N VAL A 27 6.45 -4.34 -6.60
CA VAL A 27 6.02 -5.51 -7.39
C VAL A 27 7.21 -6.34 -7.84
N GLU A 28 8.24 -5.71 -8.40
CA GLU A 28 9.46 -6.40 -8.85
C GLU A 28 10.15 -7.11 -7.67
N GLN A 29 10.26 -6.46 -6.52
CA GLN A 29 10.92 -7.02 -5.34
C GLN A 29 10.13 -8.20 -4.74
N VAL A 30 8.81 -8.09 -4.56
CA VAL A 30 8.04 -9.20 -3.99
C VAL A 30 8.03 -10.43 -4.90
N VAL A 31 8.07 -10.23 -6.22
CA VAL A 31 8.18 -11.32 -7.19
C VAL A 31 9.59 -11.93 -7.17
N ALA A 32 10.63 -11.13 -7.04
CA ALA A 32 12.01 -11.64 -6.87
C ALA A 32 12.13 -12.52 -5.62
N GLU A 33 11.39 -12.22 -4.54
CA GLU A 33 11.30 -13.06 -3.33
C GLU A 33 10.32 -14.25 -3.46
N GLY A 34 9.71 -14.46 -4.63
CA GLY A 34 8.91 -15.65 -4.96
C GLY A 34 7.40 -15.49 -4.85
N ALA A 35 6.88 -14.30 -4.58
CA ALA A 35 5.44 -14.03 -4.59
C ALA A 35 4.86 -13.96 -6.01
N LYS A 36 3.53 -14.07 -6.11
CA LYS A 36 2.75 -13.59 -7.24
C LYS A 36 2.19 -12.20 -6.93
N ALA A 37 2.17 -11.32 -7.91
CA ALA A 37 1.69 -9.95 -7.72
C ALA A 37 0.34 -9.71 -8.41
N LEU A 38 -0.58 -9.03 -7.70
CA LEU A 38 -1.76 -8.40 -8.27
C LEU A 38 -1.43 -6.92 -8.47
N ILE A 39 -1.25 -6.53 -9.72
CA ILE A 39 -0.77 -5.22 -10.15
C ILE A 39 -1.98 -4.30 -10.35
N HIS A 40 -2.32 -3.52 -9.33
CA HIS A 40 -3.44 -2.58 -9.46
C HIS A 40 -3.02 -1.30 -10.17
N TYR A 41 -3.86 -0.88 -11.12
CA TYR A 41 -3.78 0.39 -11.84
C TYR A 41 -5.16 1.05 -11.96
N SER A 42 -5.20 2.36 -12.10
CA SER A 42 -6.45 3.09 -12.38
C SER A 42 -6.64 3.33 -13.89
N ARG A 43 -5.68 3.99 -14.54
CA ARG A 43 -5.79 4.40 -15.95
C ARG A 43 -4.65 3.88 -16.82
N ASP A 44 -3.51 3.60 -16.26
CA ASP A 44 -2.29 3.23 -16.98
C ASP A 44 -2.23 1.72 -17.24
N VAL A 45 -3.07 1.26 -18.18
CA VAL A 45 -3.11 -0.15 -18.59
C VAL A 45 -1.77 -0.59 -19.20
N GLN A 46 -1.16 0.26 -20.04
CA GLN A 46 0.11 -0.07 -20.69
C GLN A 46 1.25 -0.23 -19.69
N GLY A 47 1.34 0.66 -18.68
CA GLY A 47 2.31 0.53 -17.60
C GLY A 47 2.12 -0.75 -16.79
N ALA A 48 0.86 -1.16 -16.55
CA ALA A 48 0.57 -2.40 -15.84
C ALA A 48 0.97 -3.64 -16.64
N GLU A 49 0.68 -3.69 -17.94
CA GLU A 49 1.06 -4.79 -18.83
C GLU A 49 2.58 -4.90 -18.98
N GLN A 50 3.28 -3.77 -19.15
CA GLN A 50 4.74 -3.73 -19.19
C GLN A 50 5.36 -4.21 -17.87
N LEU A 51 4.79 -3.83 -16.74
CA LEU A 51 5.25 -4.31 -15.43
C LEU A 51 5.04 -5.82 -15.30
N LEU A 52 3.88 -6.34 -15.71
CA LEU A 52 3.60 -7.77 -15.72
C LEU A 52 4.61 -8.54 -16.59
N ALA A 53 4.93 -8.00 -17.77
CA ALA A 53 5.96 -8.60 -18.64
C ALA A 53 7.35 -8.58 -17.99
N ARG A 54 7.77 -7.47 -17.33
CA ARG A 54 9.06 -7.38 -16.63
C ARG A 54 9.21 -8.40 -15.50
N ILE A 55 8.13 -8.74 -14.82
CA ILE A 55 8.16 -9.79 -13.77
C ILE A 55 7.95 -11.21 -14.33
N GLY A 56 8.08 -11.39 -15.65
CA GLY A 56 7.96 -12.71 -16.30
C GLY A 56 6.57 -13.33 -16.21
N GLY A 57 5.51 -12.52 -16.14
CA GLY A 57 4.13 -12.98 -16.05
C GLY A 57 3.74 -13.58 -14.69
N ASN A 58 4.53 -13.36 -13.64
CA ASN A 58 4.26 -13.90 -12.30
C ASN A 58 3.20 -13.09 -11.54
N GLY A 59 2.00 -13.00 -12.09
CA GLY A 59 0.88 -12.28 -11.47
C GLY A 59 -0.22 -11.93 -12.45
N TRP A 60 -0.98 -10.90 -12.10
CA TRP A 60 -2.13 -10.41 -12.86
C TRP A 60 -2.21 -8.88 -12.78
N THR A 61 -2.76 -8.26 -13.79
CA THR A 61 -3.17 -6.87 -13.74
C THR A 61 -4.63 -6.77 -13.28
N VAL A 62 -4.95 -5.78 -12.47
CA VAL A 62 -6.33 -5.53 -12.01
C VAL A 62 -6.61 -4.03 -12.03
N GLN A 63 -7.69 -3.64 -12.72
CA GLN A 63 -8.11 -2.24 -12.79
C GLN A 63 -9.04 -1.89 -11.63
N GLY A 64 -8.92 -0.66 -11.12
CA GLY A 64 -9.86 -0.09 -10.15
C GLY A 64 -9.71 1.42 -10.03
N ASP A 65 -10.78 2.13 -9.72
CA ASP A 65 -10.71 3.56 -9.41
C ASP A 65 -10.95 3.77 -7.91
N LEU A 66 -9.89 4.03 -7.19
CA LEU A 66 -9.91 4.27 -5.75
C LEU A 66 -10.50 5.65 -5.37
N SER A 67 -10.84 6.48 -6.33
CA SER A 67 -11.55 7.74 -6.10
C SER A 67 -13.08 7.57 -6.03
N GLU A 68 -13.60 6.41 -6.42
CA GLU A 68 -15.01 6.05 -6.31
C GLU A 68 -15.30 5.42 -4.93
N ASP A 69 -16.48 5.69 -4.34
CA ASP A 69 -16.87 5.19 -3.02
C ASP A 69 -16.84 3.65 -2.94
N CYS A 70 -17.31 2.95 -3.97
CA CYS A 70 -17.27 1.48 -4.02
C CYS A 70 -16.10 0.91 -4.85
N GLY A 71 -15.16 1.75 -5.27
CA GLY A 71 -13.97 1.36 -6.02
C GLY A 71 -13.09 0.34 -5.30
N PRO A 72 -12.77 0.55 -4.01
CA PRO A 72 -11.97 -0.38 -3.22
C PRO A 72 -12.59 -1.77 -3.09
N ASP A 73 -13.91 -1.85 -2.84
CA ASP A 73 -14.62 -3.14 -2.71
C ASP A 73 -14.61 -3.91 -4.04
N LYS A 74 -14.90 -3.23 -5.15
CA LYS A 74 -14.84 -3.83 -6.50
C LYS A 74 -13.43 -4.33 -6.82
N LEU A 75 -12.41 -3.51 -6.52
CA LEU A 75 -11.02 -3.90 -6.71
C LEU A 75 -10.66 -5.15 -5.92
N TRP A 76 -11.03 -5.21 -4.64
CA TRP A 76 -10.73 -6.35 -3.78
C TRP A 76 -11.34 -7.65 -4.31
N HIS A 77 -12.62 -7.61 -4.69
CA HIS A 77 -13.30 -8.79 -5.21
C HIS A 77 -12.71 -9.26 -6.55
N ALA A 78 -12.44 -8.34 -7.48
CA ALA A 78 -11.78 -8.68 -8.75
C ALA A 78 -10.37 -9.25 -8.53
N ALA A 79 -9.60 -8.68 -7.62
CA ALA A 79 -8.27 -9.17 -7.27
C ALA A 79 -8.33 -10.58 -6.65
N LEU A 80 -9.31 -10.82 -5.78
CA LEU A 80 -9.51 -12.12 -5.13
C LEU A 80 -9.88 -13.21 -6.14
N GLU A 81 -10.75 -12.88 -7.10
CA GLU A 81 -11.12 -13.79 -8.19
C GLU A 81 -9.91 -14.16 -9.05
N LEU A 82 -9.12 -13.18 -9.50
CA LEU A 82 -7.88 -13.41 -10.26
C LEU A 82 -6.86 -14.26 -9.50
N ALA A 83 -6.80 -14.10 -8.18
CA ALA A 83 -5.90 -14.87 -7.30
C ALA A 83 -6.41 -16.27 -6.97
N GLY A 84 -7.52 -16.74 -7.54
CA GLY A 84 -8.12 -18.03 -7.22
C GLY A 84 -8.65 -18.11 -5.79
N GLY A 85 -9.13 -17.00 -5.25
CA GLY A 85 -9.73 -16.91 -3.92
C GLY A 85 -8.75 -16.73 -2.76
N ARG A 86 -7.46 -16.46 -3.02
CA ARG A 86 -6.47 -16.34 -1.93
C ARG A 86 -5.46 -15.20 -2.13
N ILE A 87 -5.52 -14.23 -1.25
CA ILE A 87 -4.53 -13.12 -1.13
C ILE A 87 -3.88 -13.21 0.24
N HIS A 88 -2.57 -13.04 0.31
CA HIS A 88 -1.78 -13.17 1.55
C HIS A 88 -1.25 -11.83 2.06
N GLY A 89 -1.10 -10.87 1.16
CA GLY A 89 -0.61 -9.53 1.47
C GLY A 89 -1.32 -8.44 0.71
N LEU A 90 -1.53 -7.31 1.39
CA LEU A 90 -2.05 -6.07 0.83
C LEU A 90 -1.03 -4.97 1.03
N VAL A 91 -0.64 -4.28 -0.05
CA VAL A 91 0.17 -3.07 0.00
C VAL A 91 -0.66 -1.89 -0.49
N ASN A 92 -1.13 -1.07 0.43
CA ASN A 92 -1.79 0.20 0.15
C ASN A 92 -0.74 1.25 -0.23
N ASN A 93 -0.32 1.23 -1.49
CA ASN A 93 0.69 2.15 -2.03
C ASN A 93 0.06 3.30 -2.83
N ALA A 94 -1.12 3.12 -3.42
CA ALA A 94 -1.81 4.18 -4.16
C ALA A 94 -1.92 5.45 -3.33
N GLY A 95 -1.67 6.59 -3.95
CA GLY A 95 -1.78 7.87 -3.30
C GLY A 95 -1.58 9.01 -4.28
N ILE A 96 -2.21 10.12 -3.97
CA ILE A 96 -2.09 11.38 -4.70
C ILE A 96 -1.56 12.48 -3.77
N ARG A 97 -1.02 13.53 -4.36
CA ARG A 97 -0.65 14.76 -3.68
C ARG A 97 -1.26 15.93 -4.44
N THR A 98 -2.19 16.61 -3.83
CA THR A 98 -2.85 17.77 -4.38
C THR A 98 -2.25 19.03 -3.75
N GLU A 99 -1.82 19.96 -4.58
CA GLU A 99 -1.39 21.28 -4.13
C GLU A 99 -2.61 22.20 -4.13
N ILE A 100 -2.88 22.81 -2.98
CA ILE A 100 -3.99 23.74 -2.78
C ILE A 100 -3.56 24.86 -1.82
N PRO A 101 -3.47 26.13 -2.26
CA PRO A 101 -3.08 27.26 -1.42
C PRO A 101 -4.07 27.49 -0.27
N LEU A 102 -3.59 28.04 0.83
CA LEU A 102 -4.43 28.34 2.02
C LEU A 102 -5.55 29.36 1.73
N ASP A 103 -5.33 30.25 0.78
CA ASP A 103 -6.29 31.28 0.33
C ASP A 103 -7.17 30.83 -0.84
N ALA A 104 -7.11 29.57 -1.23
CA ALA A 104 -7.97 29.03 -2.28
C ALA A 104 -9.47 29.16 -1.94
N PRO A 105 -10.33 29.37 -2.93
CA PRO A 105 -11.78 29.40 -2.71
C PRO A 105 -12.27 28.16 -1.97
N SER A 106 -13.20 28.36 -1.00
CA SER A 106 -13.67 27.30 -0.08
C SER A 106 -14.15 26.02 -0.79
N LEU A 107 -14.76 26.14 -1.97
CA LEU A 107 -15.21 24.97 -2.73
C LEU A 107 -14.02 24.15 -3.28
N GLN A 108 -13.02 24.83 -3.83
CA GLN A 108 -11.81 24.17 -4.35
C GLN A 108 -11.01 23.55 -3.20
N TRP A 109 -10.88 24.27 -2.09
CA TRP A 109 -10.24 23.79 -0.87
C TRP A 109 -10.87 22.47 -0.39
N ARG A 110 -12.19 22.47 -0.21
CA ARG A 110 -12.91 21.28 0.25
C ARG A 110 -12.85 20.12 -0.75
N ALA A 111 -12.89 20.41 -2.06
CA ALA A 111 -12.78 19.38 -3.10
C ALA A 111 -11.39 18.71 -3.07
N ALA A 112 -10.32 19.48 -2.90
CA ALA A 112 -8.96 18.96 -2.77
C ALA A 112 -8.84 18.02 -1.56
N TRP A 113 -9.34 18.43 -0.37
CA TRP A 113 -9.34 17.61 0.83
C TRP A 113 -10.12 16.31 0.64
N ARG A 114 -11.33 16.38 0.11
CA ARG A 114 -12.16 15.19 -0.12
C ARG A 114 -11.48 14.21 -1.06
N ARG A 115 -10.96 14.69 -2.19
CA ARG A 115 -10.28 13.83 -3.17
C ARG A 115 -9.02 13.18 -2.58
N GLU A 116 -8.23 13.95 -1.85
CA GLU A 116 -6.99 13.45 -1.22
C GLU A 116 -7.30 12.38 -0.19
N PHE A 117 -8.26 12.65 0.70
CA PHE A 117 -8.66 11.68 1.72
C PHE A 117 -9.33 10.46 1.12
N GLN A 118 -10.12 10.61 0.05
CA GLN A 118 -10.75 9.47 -0.62
C GLN A 118 -9.70 8.48 -1.10
N VAL A 119 -8.68 8.94 -1.83
CA VAL A 119 -7.66 8.06 -2.41
C VAL A 119 -6.65 7.58 -1.37
N ASN A 120 -6.15 8.49 -0.52
CA ASN A 120 -5.02 8.19 0.36
C ASN A 120 -5.42 7.50 1.67
N PHE A 121 -6.68 7.65 2.09
CA PHE A 121 -7.14 7.16 3.40
C PHE A 121 -8.37 6.27 3.30
N PHE A 122 -9.51 6.75 2.78
CA PHE A 122 -10.74 5.95 2.79
C PHE A 122 -10.60 4.69 1.96
N ALA A 123 -10.03 4.77 0.75
CA ALA A 123 -9.78 3.60 -0.08
C ALA A 123 -8.86 2.58 0.62
N ALA A 124 -7.82 3.04 1.29
CA ALA A 124 -6.93 2.16 2.05
C ALA A 124 -7.65 1.55 3.27
N ALA A 125 -8.53 2.30 3.94
CA ALA A 125 -9.32 1.81 5.07
C ALA A 125 -10.30 0.72 4.65
N ASP A 126 -10.99 0.90 3.52
CA ASP A 126 -11.91 -0.09 2.97
C ASP A 126 -11.18 -1.35 2.53
N LEU A 127 -10.06 -1.22 1.81
CA LEU A 127 -9.22 -2.37 1.46
C LEU A 127 -8.67 -3.09 2.70
N CYS A 128 -8.31 -2.36 3.77
CA CYS A 128 -7.91 -2.98 5.03
C CYS A 128 -9.07 -3.76 5.66
N ARG A 129 -10.31 -3.25 5.61
CA ARG A 129 -11.50 -3.95 6.11
C ARG A 129 -11.70 -5.29 5.39
N GLU A 130 -11.66 -5.28 4.05
CA GLU A 130 -11.79 -6.47 3.22
C GLU A 130 -10.64 -7.46 3.48
N ALA A 131 -9.40 -6.95 3.52
CA ALA A 131 -8.22 -7.76 3.79
C ALA A 131 -8.29 -8.42 5.18
N VAL A 132 -8.70 -7.69 6.22
CA VAL A 132 -8.84 -8.26 7.57
C VAL A 132 -9.88 -9.38 7.61
N ALA A 133 -11.05 -9.19 6.99
CA ALA A 133 -12.08 -10.22 6.91
C ALA A 133 -11.53 -11.50 6.23
N HIS A 134 -10.86 -11.33 5.08
CA HIS A 134 -10.26 -12.43 4.32
C HIS A 134 -9.11 -13.11 5.09
N PHE A 135 -8.18 -12.33 5.66
CA PHE A 135 -7.01 -12.87 6.37
C PHE A 135 -7.39 -13.64 7.63
N ARG A 136 -8.43 -13.19 8.35
CA ARG A 136 -8.98 -13.96 9.47
C ARG A 136 -9.46 -15.33 9.04
N ALA A 137 -10.18 -15.41 7.94
CA ALA A 137 -10.74 -16.67 7.44
C ALA A 137 -9.67 -17.67 6.99
N GLN A 138 -8.50 -17.19 6.54
CA GLN A 138 -7.40 -18.03 6.06
C GLN A 138 -6.25 -18.25 7.07
N GLY A 139 -6.38 -17.76 8.30
CA GLY A 139 -5.40 -17.96 9.37
C GLY A 139 -4.28 -16.92 9.43
N GLY A 140 -4.41 -15.80 8.74
CA GLY A 140 -3.49 -14.67 8.84
C GLY A 140 -3.17 -14.00 7.50
N GLY A 141 -2.50 -12.86 7.58
CA GLY A 141 -2.07 -12.07 6.42
C GLY A 141 -1.30 -10.82 6.81
N ARG A 142 -0.86 -10.07 5.80
CA ARG A 142 -0.02 -8.89 5.97
C ARG A 142 -0.62 -7.66 5.30
N ILE A 143 -0.68 -6.54 6.03
CA ILE A 143 -1.12 -5.23 5.52
C ILE A 143 0.03 -4.26 5.65
N ILE A 144 0.47 -3.69 4.53
CA ILE A 144 1.48 -2.64 4.50
C ILE A 144 0.83 -1.37 4.00
N ASN A 145 0.83 -0.34 4.82
CA ASN A 145 0.29 0.98 4.50
C ASN A 145 1.44 1.95 4.19
N MET A 146 1.53 2.39 2.93
CA MET A 146 2.53 3.37 2.51
C MET A 146 2.13 4.76 2.98
N ALA A 147 2.66 5.15 4.13
CA ALA A 147 2.50 6.47 4.72
C ALA A 147 3.45 7.49 4.07
N SER A 148 4.04 8.37 4.84
CA SER A 148 5.06 9.34 4.45
C SER A 148 5.69 9.91 5.71
N ARG A 149 6.93 10.40 5.64
CA ARG A 149 7.50 11.26 6.68
C ARG A 149 6.64 12.52 6.94
N ALA A 150 5.87 12.97 5.93
CA ALA A 150 4.92 14.08 6.06
C ALA A 150 3.86 13.82 7.14
N ALA A 151 3.54 12.57 7.43
CA ALA A 151 2.60 12.16 8.47
C ALA A 151 3.05 12.56 9.89
N GLN A 152 4.34 12.78 10.07
CA GLN A 152 4.95 12.96 11.39
C GLN A 152 5.50 14.39 11.57
N ARG A 153 6.26 14.88 10.57
CA ARG A 153 6.93 16.17 10.67
C ARG A 153 6.11 17.37 10.18
N GLY A 154 4.89 17.10 9.66
CA GLY A 154 4.15 18.07 8.88
C GLY A 154 4.66 18.18 7.43
N TYR A 155 4.00 19.00 6.64
CA TYR A 155 4.32 19.19 5.22
C TYR A 155 4.13 20.65 4.77
N ALA A 156 4.38 20.94 3.49
CA ALA A 156 4.24 22.26 2.92
C ALA A 156 2.80 22.80 3.06
N ALA A 157 2.65 24.10 3.24
CA ALA A 157 1.36 24.75 3.49
C ALA A 157 0.36 24.58 2.32
N ASP A 158 0.86 24.40 1.12
CA ASP A 158 0.07 24.12 -0.10
C ASP A 158 -0.31 22.64 -0.28
N ALA A 159 0.12 21.74 0.60
CA ALA A 159 -0.18 20.32 0.54
C ALA A 159 -0.58 19.73 1.91
N LEU A 160 -1.33 20.51 2.70
CA LEU A 160 -1.84 20.09 4.01
C LEU A 160 -2.67 18.80 3.96
N PRO A 161 -3.57 18.61 2.95
CA PRO A 161 -4.35 17.37 2.86
C PRO A 161 -3.47 16.12 2.79
N TYR A 162 -2.32 16.19 2.10
CA TYR A 162 -1.41 15.06 1.96
C TYR A 162 -0.85 14.58 3.31
N GLY A 163 -0.20 15.47 4.05
CA GLY A 163 0.37 15.13 5.37
C GLY A 163 -0.70 14.60 6.32
N SER A 164 -1.87 15.24 6.34
CA SER A 164 -2.99 14.86 7.18
C SER A 164 -3.55 13.47 6.83
N SER A 165 -3.74 13.16 5.54
CA SER A 165 -4.21 11.84 5.09
C SER A 165 -3.22 10.72 5.45
N LYS A 166 -1.91 11.00 5.32
CA LYS A 166 -0.86 10.03 5.68
C LYS A 166 -0.72 9.86 7.19
N ALA A 167 -0.99 10.87 8.00
CA ALA A 167 -1.06 10.76 9.46
C ALA A 167 -2.26 9.90 9.90
N ALA A 168 -3.42 10.10 9.28
CA ALA A 168 -4.59 9.25 9.51
C ALA A 168 -4.30 7.77 9.19
N LEU A 169 -3.58 7.50 8.10
CA LEU A 169 -3.20 6.15 7.70
C LEU A 169 -2.24 5.48 8.71
N VAL A 170 -1.30 6.24 9.29
CA VAL A 170 -0.43 5.73 10.38
C VAL A 170 -1.27 5.35 11.60
N ASN A 171 -2.24 6.18 11.99
CA ASN A 171 -3.10 5.88 13.15
C ASN A 171 -4.00 4.67 12.88
N LEU A 172 -4.58 4.55 11.69
CA LEU A 172 -5.35 3.38 11.26
C LEU A 172 -4.51 2.10 11.39
N THR A 173 -3.25 2.13 10.93
CA THR A 173 -2.33 0.98 11.01
C THR A 173 -2.13 0.53 12.45
N LYS A 174 -1.86 1.45 13.38
CA LYS A 174 -1.70 1.15 14.81
C LYS A 174 -2.98 0.56 15.42
N SER A 175 -4.13 1.11 15.05
CA SER A 175 -5.43 0.65 15.53
C SER A 175 -5.75 -0.76 15.04
N LEU A 176 -5.50 -1.04 13.76
CA LEU A 176 -5.65 -2.38 13.18
C LEU A 176 -4.72 -3.38 13.87
N ALA A 177 -3.44 -3.05 14.00
CA ALA A 177 -2.45 -3.92 14.63
C ALA A 177 -2.87 -4.38 16.03
N ARG A 178 -3.42 -3.46 16.84
CA ARG A 178 -3.93 -3.77 18.17
C ARG A 178 -5.18 -4.66 18.16
N SER A 179 -6.04 -4.45 17.15
CA SER A 179 -7.36 -5.09 17.10
C SER A 179 -7.32 -6.51 16.53
N VAL A 180 -6.36 -6.81 15.63
CA VAL A 180 -6.39 -8.05 14.83
C VAL A 180 -5.16 -8.95 15.03
N ALA A 181 -4.22 -8.59 15.89
CA ALA A 181 -2.99 -9.36 16.13
C ALA A 181 -3.26 -10.83 16.52
N ALA A 182 -4.23 -11.05 17.40
CA ALA A 182 -4.61 -12.40 17.87
C ALA A 182 -5.18 -13.28 16.75
N GLN A 183 -5.52 -12.69 15.58
CA GLN A 183 -6.07 -13.41 14.43
C GLN A 183 -5.01 -13.65 13.33
N GLY A 184 -3.73 -13.48 13.66
CA GLY A 184 -2.62 -13.69 12.73
C GLY A 184 -2.45 -12.59 11.68
N VAL A 185 -3.19 -11.49 11.79
CA VAL A 185 -3.07 -10.36 10.88
C VAL A 185 -2.07 -9.34 11.42
N VAL A 186 -1.09 -8.98 10.59
CA VAL A 186 -0.06 -7.98 10.92
C VAL A 186 -0.24 -6.76 10.05
N ALA A 187 -0.25 -5.59 10.65
CA ALA A 187 -0.33 -4.30 9.95
C ALA A 187 0.90 -3.44 10.26
N VAL A 188 1.56 -2.92 9.23
CA VAL A 188 2.77 -2.09 9.32
C VAL A 188 2.59 -0.85 8.46
N ALA A 189 3.02 0.31 8.97
CA ALA A 189 3.15 1.52 8.19
C ALA A 189 4.61 1.70 7.74
N ILE A 190 4.83 2.11 6.51
CA ILE A 190 6.15 2.53 6.02
C ILE A 190 6.07 4.01 5.67
N ALA A 191 6.98 4.81 6.21
CA ALA A 191 6.99 6.26 6.08
C ALA A 191 8.21 6.72 5.25
N PRO A 192 8.08 6.74 3.91
CA PRO A 192 9.17 7.15 3.04
C PRO A 192 9.53 8.64 3.15
N GLY A 193 10.83 8.91 3.01
CA GLY A 193 11.36 10.21 2.62
C GLY A 193 11.66 10.27 1.12
N TRP A 194 12.62 11.12 0.74
CA TRP A 194 13.12 11.25 -0.64
C TRP A 194 14.22 10.19 -0.94
N VAL A 195 13.93 8.91 -0.70
CA VAL A 195 14.85 7.78 -0.95
C VAL A 195 14.30 6.88 -2.04
N ARG A 196 15.15 6.45 -2.97
CA ARG A 196 14.73 5.77 -4.20
C ARG A 196 14.88 4.25 -4.18
N THR A 197 15.72 3.64 -3.32
CA THR A 197 16.16 2.25 -3.50
C THR A 197 15.74 1.26 -2.41
N ASP A 198 15.78 1.62 -1.14
CA ASP A 198 15.67 0.62 -0.05
C ASP A 198 14.22 0.33 0.38
N MET A 199 13.27 1.04 -0.21
CA MET A 199 11.87 0.98 0.20
C MET A 199 11.17 -0.31 -0.22
N ALA A 200 11.43 -0.78 -1.44
CA ALA A 200 10.84 -2.00 -1.97
C ALA A 200 11.31 -3.23 -1.19
N GLU A 201 12.60 -3.27 -0.83
CA GLU A 201 13.17 -4.33 0.00
C GLU A 201 12.54 -4.35 1.39
N LEU A 202 12.34 -3.16 2.02
CA LEU A 202 11.70 -3.07 3.32
C LEU A 202 10.23 -3.50 3.26
N VAL A 203 9.49 -3.17 2.20
CA VAL A 203 8.12 -3.64 2.00
C VAL A 203 8.09 -5.17 1.88
N ALA A 204 8.95 -5.74 1.04
CA ALA A 204 9.05 -7.18 0.87
C ALA A 204 9.45 -7.87 2.19
N PHE A 205 10.42 -7.31 2.93
CA PHE A 205 10.79 -7.79 4.26
C PHE A 205 9.60 -7.79 5.23
N ALA A 206 8.83 -6.71 5.30
CA ALA A 206 7.67 -6.60 6.18
C ALA A 206 6.52 -7.55 5.80
N LEU A 207 6.44 -7.97 4.54
CA LEU A 207 5.47 -8.94 4.05
C LEU A 207 5.83 -10.39 4.41
N ARG A 208 7.07 -10.70 4.77
CA ARG A 208 7.50 -12.07 5.10
C ARG A 208 6.70 -12.62 6.28
N PRO A 209 6.23 -13.87 6.21
CA PRO A 209 5.43 -14.48 7.29
C PRO A 209 6.13 -14.50 8.66
N SER A 210 7.47 -14.51 8.67
CA SER A 210 8.28 -14.49 9.91
C SER A 210 8.28 -13.15 10.64
N GLN A 211 7.88 -12.04 10.01
CA GLN A 211 8.00 -10.68 10.56
C GLN A 211 6.78 -10.27 11.42
N VAL A 212 6.44 -11.10 12.40
CA VAL A 212 5.30 -10.84 13.31
C VAL A 212 5.56 -9.70 14.30
N SER A 213 6.82 -9.50 14.69
CA SER A 213 7.22 -8.46 15.65
C SER A 213 7.08 -7.02 15.12
N LEU A 214 6.90 -6.85 13.81
CA LEU A 214 6.69 -5.54 13.20
C LEU A 214 5.26 -5.02 13.37
N ASN A 215 4.35 -5.80 13.94
CA ASN A 215 2.94 -5.42 14.06
C ASN A 215 2.77 -4.08 14.77
N GLY A 216 2.08 -3.12 14.13
CA GLY A 216 1.86 -1.77 14.62
C GLY A 216 3.05 -0.81 14.45
N ALA A 217 4.17 -1.28 13.92
CA ALA A 217 5.32 -0.42 13.65
C ALA A 217 5.03 0.62 12.57
N THR A 218 5.72 1.76 12.68
CA THR A 218 5.89 2.70 11.58
C THR A 218 7.37 2.78 11.28
N LEU A 219 7.77 2.28 10.12
CA LEU A 219 9.17 2.19 9.70
C LEU A 219 9.54 3.40 8.85
N ASP A 220 10.50 4.19 9.31
CA ASP A 220 10.98 5.37 8.59
C ASP A 220 12.09 4.96 7.59
N VAL A 221 11.92 5.34 6.30
CA VAL A 221 12.89 5.14 5.24
C VAL A 221 13.19 6.49 4.63
N ASN A 222 14.09 7.26 5.25
CA ASN A 222 14.27 8.66 4.90
C ASN A 222 15.73 9.11 4.82
N GLY A 223 16.68 8.17 4.91
CA GLY A 223 18.12 8.47 4.87
C GLY A 223 18.59 9.40 5.98
N GLY A 224 17.93 9.39 7.14
CA GLY A 224 18.25 10.28 8.25
C GLY A 224 17.78 11.73 8.08
N SER A 225 16.99 12.04 7.03
CA SER A 225 16.48 13.39 6.78
C SER A 225 15.43 13.87 7.80
N TYR A 226 14.94 12.95 8.63
CA TYR A 226 14.07 13.20 9.76
C TYR A 226 14.23 12.09 10.80
N ILE A 227 14.47 12.46 12.04
CA ILE A 227 14.57 11.57 13.21
C ILE A 227 13.45 11.97 14.16
N ARG A 228 12.70 10.97 14.69
CA ARG A 228 11.65 11.20 15.69
C ARG A 228 12.23 11.53 17.05
#